data_088514cc35fabad09c63a07cf75cd2ad
#
_entry.id   088514cc35fabad09c63a07cf75cd2ad
#
_cell.length_a   1.000
_cell.length_b   1.000
_cell.length_c   1.000
_cell.angle_alpha   90.00
_cell.angle_beta   90.00
_cell.angle_gamma   90.00
#
_symmetry.space_group_name_H-M   'P 1'
#
loop_
_entity.id
_entity.type
_entity.pdbx_description
1 polymer ?
#
loop_
_entity_poly.entity_id
_entity_poly.type
_entity_poly.pdbx_seq_one_letter_code
_entity_poly.pdbx_strand_id
1 'polypeptide(L)'
;MTDKLNLLLCSSSTVHPMGYLEYCKDDIAEFFSGCNNIIFISYARPGGVSLENYSLVAKKGFENSGLKIRGIEEFDNPIEAIENCDGIFTGGGNTFLLLKSLYEKGLISPIQQKVKAGLRYMGTSAGSNVAGPSIKTTNDMPIVYPPSFDAFGFVPFNINPHYLDPDPHSTHKGETRETRINEYHFQNDNIVVGLREGSILKIENNDVTLIGELTLRVFIKGREAKEYDNNTNINFLLD
;
A
#
# COMPACT_ATOMS: atom_id res chain seq x y z
N MET A 1 -7.69 5.27 23.26
CA MET A 1 -8.02 6.22 22.19
C MET A 1 -8.18 5.37 20.95
N THR A 2 -9.29 5.48 20.23
CA THR A 2 -9.45 4.80 18.93
C THR A 2 -8.51 5.46 17.93
N ASP A 3 -7.71 4.68 17.23
CA ASP A 3 -6.81 5.16 16.18
C ASP A 3 -7.63 5.94 15.14
N LYS A 4 -7.18 7.13 14.76
CA LYS A 4 -7.81 7.94 13.71
C LYS A 4 -7.09 7.67 12.39
N LEU A 5 -7.41 6.56 11.77
CA LEU A 5 -6.75 6.18 10.53
C LEU A 5 -7.28 6.98 9.34
N ASN A 6 -6.36 7.50 8.53
CA ASN A 6 -6.62 8.11 7.24
C ASN A 6 -5.67 7.46 6.22
N LEU A 7 -6.16 6.47 5.48
CA LEU A 7 -5.35 5.67 4.56
C LEU A 7 -5.95 5.67 3.15
N LEU A 8 -5.08 5.74 2.14
CA LEU A 8 -5.42 5.56 0.72
C LEU A 8 -4.51 4.45 0.15
N LEU A 9 -5.00 3.22 0.09
CA LEU A 9 -4.21 2.03 -0.24
C LEU A 9 -4.53 1.58 -1.66
N CYS A 10 -3.67 1.96 -2.60
CA CYS A 10 -3.83 1.66 -4.03
C CYS A 10 -3.16 0.33 -4.39
N SER A 11 -3.81 -0.48 -5.20
CA SER A 11 -3.22 -1.72 -5.72
C SER A 11 -1.98 -1.47 -6.57
N SER A 12 -2.04 -0.48 -7.44
CA SER A 12 -0.99 -0.14 -8.39
C SER A 12 -0.75 1.37 -8.44
N SER A 13 0.39 1.78 -8.95
CA SER A 13 0.66 3.20 -9.24
C SER A 13 0.30 3.61 -10.67
N THR A 14 0.00 2.64 -11.53
CA THR A 14 -0.31 2.88 -12.95
C THR A 14 -1.32 1.85 -13.41
N VAL A 15 -2.28 2.28 -14.22
CA VAL A 15 -3.28 1.44 -14.88
C VAL A 15 -3.23 1.73 -16.37
N HIS A 16 -3.01 0.71 -17.20
CA HIS A 16 -2.96 0.89 -18.64
C HIS A 16 -4.32 1.36 -19.20
N PRO A 17 -4.36 2.36 -20.12
CA PRO A 17 -3.23 3.04 -20.77
C PRO A 17 -2.77 4.34 -20.09
N MET A 18 -3.22 4.61 -18.87
CA MET A 18 -2.95 5.86 -18.14
C MET A 18 -1.51 5.98 -17.65
N GLY A 19 -1.07 7.20 -17.34
CA GLY A 19 0.22 7.49 -16.74
C GLY A 19 0.28 7.19 -15.23
N TYR A 20 1.45 7.46 -14.65
CA TYR A 20 1.69 7.26 -13.21
C TYR A 20 0.73 8.11 -12.35
N LEU A 21 -0.05 7.46 -11.47
CA LEU A 21 -1.09 8.02 -10.60
C LEU A 21 -2.24 8.77 -11.32
N GLU A 22 -2.32 8.68 -12.64
CA GLU A 22 -3.31 9.44 -13.40
C GLU A 22 -4.74 8.96 -13.13
N TYR A 23 -4.94 7.65 -12.96
CA TYR A 23 -6.26 7.06 -12.71
C TYR A 23 -6.88 7.48 -11.36
N CYS A 24 -6.07 7.86 -10.38
CA CYS A 24 -6.49 8.22 -9.03
C CYS A 24 -6.13 9.66 -8.62
N LYS A 25 -5.87 10.54 -9.61
CA LYS A 25 -5.42 11.91 -9.35
C LYS A 25 -6.41 12.73 -8.53
N ASP A 26 -7.70 12.54 -8.75
CA ASP A 26 -8.77 13.26 -8.05
C ASP A 26 -8.92 12.75 -6.61
N ASP A 27 -8.81 11.44 -6.39
CA ASP A 27 -8.78 10.83 -5.05
C ASP A 27 -7.56 11.31 -4.25
N ILE A 28 -6.39 11.44 -4.89
CA ILE A 28 -5.17 11.98 -4.27
C ILE A 28 -5.38 13.45 -3.88
N ALA A 29 -5.95 14.26 -4.78
CA ALA A 29 -6.20 15.68 -4.53
C ALA A 29 -7.15 15.87 -3.33
N GLU A 30 -8.24 15.10 -3.27
CA GLU A 30 -9.18 15.11 -2.14
C GLU A 30 -8.51 14.64 -0.86
N PHE A 31 -7.83 13.47 -0.91
CA PHE A 31 -7.23 12.83 0.25
C PHE A 31 -6.17 13.70 0.92
N PHE A 32 -5.32 14.38 0.16
CA PHE A 32 -4.28 15.26 0.68
C PHE A 32 -4.69 16.74 0.74
N SER A 33 -5.97 17.04 0.59
CA SER A 33 -6.46 18.42 0.68
C SER A 33 -6.02 19.07 2.00
N GLY A 34 -5.38 20.25 1.90
CA GLY A 34 -4.85 21.00 3.03
C GLY A 34 -3.47 20.56 3.52
N CYS A 35 -2.87 19.48 2.98
CA CYS A 35 -1.48 19.12 3.26
C CYS A 35 -0.52 20.02 2.47
N ASN A 36 0.53 20.51 3.14
CA ASN A 36 1.56 21.36 2.55
C ASN A 36 2.94 20.70 2.52
N ASN A 37 3.16 19.67 3.35
CA ASN A 37 4.42 18.95 3.50
C ASN A 37 4.20 17.44 3.41
N ILE A 38 4.07 16.94 2.20
CA ILE A 38 3.90 15.50 1.93
C ILE A 38 5.27 14.91 1.62
N ILE A 39 5.63 13.85 2.35
CA ILE A 39 6.90 13.12 2.16
C ILE A 39 6.66 11.87 1.34
N PHE A 40 7.45 11.72 0.28
CA PHE A 40 7.48 10.52 -0.55
C PHE A 40 8.57 9.56 -0.09
N ILE A 41 8.20 8.32 0.24
CA ILE A 41 9.12 7.24 0.59
C ILE A 41 9.44 6.45 -0.67
N SER A 42 10.67 6.61 -1.20
CA SER A 42 11.15 6.10 -2.48
C SER A 42 11.86 4.73 -2.40
N TYR A 43 11.97 4.11 -1.21
CA TYR A 43 12.90 3.02 -0.90
C TYR A 43 12.58 1.65 -1.51
N ALA A 44 11.50 1.51 -2.28
CA ALA A 44 11.11 0.23 -2.87
C ALA A 44 11.83 -0.15 -4.17
N ARG A 45 12.71 0.71 -4.72
CA ARG A 45 13.36 0.49 -6.02
C ARG A 45 14.66 -0.32 -5.89
N PRO A 46 14.75 -1.53 -6.50
CA PRO A 46 15.90 -2.43 -6.32
C PRO A 46 17.12 -2.07 -7.18
N GLY A 47 17.07 -1.02 -7.98
CA GLY A 47 18.14 -0.61 -8.90
C GLY A 47 17.63 -0.15 -10.26
N GLY A 48 18.55 0.36 -11.11
CA GLY A 48 18.20 0.90 -12.44
C GLY A 48 17.54 2.29 -12.42
N VAL A 49 16.88 2.66 -11.34
CA VAL A 49 16.31 4.00 -11.12
C VAL A 49 16.80 4.47 -9.75
N SER A 50 17.48 5.63 -9.69
CA SER A 50 17.88 6.22 -8.41
C SER A 50 16.68 6.70 -7.60
N LEU A 51 16.86 6.92 -6.29
CA LEU A 51 15.79 7.43 -5.41
C LEU A 51 15.29 8.79 -5.90
N GLU A 52 16.23 9.66 -6.30
CA GLU A 52 15.93 11.00 -6.83
C GLU A 52 15.08 10.92 -8.13
N ASN A 53 15.46 10.03 -9.06
CA ASN A 53 14.70 9.84 -10.29
C ASN A 53 13.30 9.27 -10.02
N TYR A 54 13.18 8.39 -9.03
CA TYR A 54 11.86 7.88 -8.64
C TYR A 54 11.02 8.99 -7.99
N SER A 55 11.63 9.82 -7.14
CA SER A 55 10.97 10.99 -6.56
C SER A 55 10.54 12.01 -7.62
N LEU A 56 11.30 12.19 -8.69
CA LEU A 56 10.87 13.05 -9.80
C LEU A 56 9.62 12.52 -10.51
N VAL A 57 9.51 11.20 -10.71
CA VAL A 57 8.30 10.59 -11.27
C VAL A 57 7.10 10.79 -10.33
N ALA A 58 7.30 10.58 -9.03
CA ALA A 58 6.24 10.76 -8.04
C ALA A 58 5.79 12.23 -7.93
N LYS A 59 6.74 13.18 -7.94
CA LYS A 59 6.45 14.62 -7.99
C LYS A 59 5.55 14.98 -9.15
N LYS A 60 5.90 14.53 -10.37
CA LYS A 60 5.10 14.78 -11.56
C LYS A 60 3.69 14.19 -11.45
N GLY A 61 3.53 13.00 -10.85
CA GLY A 61 2.21 12.42 -10.58
C GLY A 61 1.36 13.28 -9.63
N PHE A 62 1.96 13.81 -8.59
CA PHE A 62 1.28 14.69 -7.62
C PHE A 62 0.99 16.09 -8.17
N GLU A 63 1.83 16.62 -9.05
CA GLU A 63 1.55 17.87 -9.75
C GLU A 63 0.26 17.79 -10.58
N ASN A 64 -0.06 16.63 -11.16
CA ASN A 64 -1.33 16.40 -11.85
C ASN A 64 -2.56 16.46 -10.92
N SER A 65 -2.35 16.26 -9.62
CA SER A 65 -3.36 16.41 -8.55
C SER A 65 -3.34 17.80 -7.91
N GLY A 66 -2.51 18.73 -8.41
CA GLY A 66 -2.35 20.09 -7.83
C GLY A 66 -1.54 20.12 -6.54
N LEU A 67 -0.83 19.06 -6.20
CA LEU A 67 -0.08 18.90 -4.95
C LEU A 67 1.44 18.87 -5.18
N LYS A 68 2.19 19.19 -4.12
CA LYS A 68 3.66 19.07 -4.12
C LYS A 68 4.11 18.09 -3.07
N ILE A 69 5.11 17.27 -3.42
CA ILE A 69 5.74 16.32 -2.51
C ILE A 69 7.26 16.47 -2.52
N ARG A 70 7.91 15.98 -1.47
CA ARG A 70 9.37 15.91 -1.38
C ARG A 70 9.80 14.47 -1.15
N GLY A 71 10.86 14.05 -1.85
CA GLY A 71 11.47 12.75 -1.62
C GLY A 71 12.14 12.68 -0.25
N ILE A 72 12.01 11.53 0.44
CA ILE A 72 12.64 11.32 1.75
C ILE A 72 14.18 11.43 1.67
N GLU A 73 14.77 11.15 0.53
CA GLU A 73 16.21 11.28 0.26
C GLU A 73 16.71 12.73 0.21
N GLU A 74 15.80 13.70 0.11
CA GLU A 74 16.15 15.13 0.13
C GLU A 74 16.44 15.66 1.54
N PHE A 75 16.28 14.83 2.57
CA PHE A 75 16.45 15.22 3.97
C PHE A 75 17.65 14.50 4.59
N ASP A 76 18.50 15.27 5.28
CA ASP A 76 19.63 14.72 6.04
C ASP A 76 19.16 13.83 7.20
N ASN A 77 18.01 14.19 7.80
CA ASN A 77 17.37 13.42 8.87
C ASN A 77 15.98 12.96 8.45
N PRO A 78 15.83 11.71 7.94
CA PRO A 78 14.53 11.18 7.54
C PRO A 78 13.50 11.08 8.67
N ILE A 79 13.94 10.84 9.91
CA ILE A 79 13.03 10.75 11.07
C ILE A 79 12.39 12.12 11.32
N GLU A 80 13.20 13.17 11.36
CA GLU A 80 12.71 14.54 11.53
C GLU A 80 11.76 14.97 10.40
N ALA A 81 12.04 14.53 9.17
CA ALA A 81 11.14 14.77 8.03
C ALA A 81 9.75 14.15 8.28
N ILE A 82 9.69 12.90 8.77
CA ILE A 82 8.44 12.22 9.13
C ILE A 82 7.73 12.90 10.30
N GLU A 83 8.48 13.34 11.33
CA GLU A 83 7.91 14.02 12.49
C GLU A 83 7.23 15.35 12.12
N ASN A 84 7.72 16.03 11.11
CA ASN A 84 7.26 17.37 10.69
C ASN A 84 6.38 17.36 9.41
N CYS A 85 5.96 16.19 8.90
CA CYS A 85 5.11 16.13 7.73
C CYS A 85 3.60 16.15 8.07
N ASP A 86 2.79 16.50 7.06
CA ASP A 86 1.31 16.48 7.11
C ASP A 86 0.75 15.28 6.35
N GLY A 87 1.58 14.58 5.58
CA GLY A 87 1.17 13.40 4.82
C GLY A 87 2.38 12.58 4.37
N ILE A 88 2.14 11.29 4.16
CA ILE A 88 3.14 10.34 3.67
C ILE A 88 2.59 9.63 2.45
N PHE A 89 3.40 9.56 1.40
CA PHE A 89 3.17 8.68 0.26
C PHE A 89 4.30 7.65 0.16
N THR A 90 3.98 6.36 0.22
CA THR A 90 4.94 5.26 0.05
C THR A 90 4.77 4.61 -1.31
N GLY A 91 5.81 4.70 -2.14
CA GLY A 91 5.79 4.19 -3.51
C GLY A 91 5.89 2.66 -3.60
N GLY A 92 5.56 2.15 -4.79
CA GLY A 92 5.70 0.74 -5.14
C GLY A 92 7.10 0.35 -5.59
N GLY A 93 7.31 -0.95 -5.71
CA GLY A 93 8.56 -1.62 -6.10
C GLY A 93 8.69 -2.92 -5.35
N ASN A 94 9.90 -3.29 -4.92
CA ASN A 94 10.11 -4.52 -4.16
C ASN A 94 9.80 -4.32 -2.66
N THR A 95 8.83 -5.05 -2.15
CA THR A 95 8.33 -4.95 -0.76
C THR A 95 9.39 -5.33 0.27
N PHE A 96 10.23 -6.34 -0.01
CA PHE A 96 11.30 -6.75 0.91
C PHE A 96 12.36 -5.66 1.07
N LEU A 97 12.73 -5.01 -0.05
CA LEU A 97 13.68 -3.91 -0.03
C LEU A 97 13.11 -2.69 0.71
N LEU A 98 11.84 -2.36 0.44
CA LEU A 98 11.15 -1.28 1.14
C LEU A 98 11.17 -1.51 2.65
N LEU A 99 10.71 -2.68 3.09
CA LEU A 99 10.63 -3.01 4.52
C LEU A 99 12.00 -3.01 5.19
N LYS A 100 13.01 -3.61 4.54
CA LYS A 100 14.42 -3.59 5.02
C LYS A 100 14.91 -2.15 5.22
N SER A 101 14.71 -1.29 4.23
CA SER A 101 15.14 0.11 4.30
C SER A 101 14.42 0.89 5.40
N LEU A 102 13.13 0.65 5.60
CA LEU A 102 12.37 1.26 6.69
C LEU A 102 12.90 0.87 8.07
N TYR A 103 13.26 -0.40 8.27
CA TYR A 103 13.89 -0.87 9.50
C TYR A 103 15.28 -0.27 9.72
N GLU A 104 16.14 -0.33 8.70
CA GLU A 104 17.53 0.17 8.79
C GLU A 104 17.62 1.67 9.05
N LYS A 105 16.63 2.42 8.57
CA LYS A 105 16.53 3.88 8.78
C LYS A 105 15.73 4.26 10.04
N GLY A 106 15.25 3.28 10.81
CA GLY A 106 14.48 3.52 12.03
C GLY A 106 13.11 4.17 11.79
N LEU A 107 12.51 4.01 10.61
CA LEU A 107 11.30 4.73 10.20
C LEU A 107 10.00 4.00 10.57
N ILE A 108 10.03 2.72 10.95
CA ILE A 108 8.82 1.95 11.28
C ILE A 108 8.03 2.65 12.40
N SER A 109 8.64 2.86 13.55
CA SER A 109 7.96 3.42 14.73
C SER A 109 7.49 4.89 14.53
N PRO A 110 8.31 5.82 14.02
CA PRO A 110 7.86 7.19 13.76
C PRO A 110 6.64 7.24 12.81
N ILE A 111 6.66 6.47 11.72
CA ILE A 111 5.54 6.43 10.77
C ILE A 111 4.30 5.83 11.43
N GLN A 112 4.44 4.70 12.16
CA GLN A 112 3.32 4.09 12.88
C GLN A 112 2.66 5.08 13.85
N GLN A 113 3.44 5.79 14.65
CA GLN A 113 2.92 6.74 15.65
C GLN A 113 2.17 7.89 14.99
N LYS A 114 2.73 8.46 13.92
CA LYS A 114 2.11 9.58 13.20
C LYS A 114 0.81 9.18 12.50
N VAL A 115 0.80 8.04 11.82
CA VAL A 115 -0.39 7.57 11.10
C VAL A 115 -1.50 7.17 12.06
N LYS A 116 -1.21 6.47 13.16
CA LYS A 116 -2.19 6.16 14.21
C LYS A 116 -2.74 7.41 14.92
N ALA A 117 -1.97 8.50 14.92
CA ALA A 117 -2.41 9.80 15.42
C ALA A 117 -3.24 10.60 14.40
N GLY A 118 -3.47 10.08 13.18
CA GLY A 118 -4.31 10.68 12.15
C GLY A 118 -3.58 11.30 10.98
N LEU A 119 -2.26 11.11 10.87
CA LEU A 119 -1.53 11.54 9.67
C LEU A 119 -2.03 10.76 8.44
N ARG A 120 -2.23 11.47 7.33
CA ARG A 120 -2.63 10.85 6.06
C ARG A 120 -1.51 10.00 5.48
N TYR A 121 -1.84 8.75 5.16
CA TYR A 121 -0.92 7.80 4.54
C TYR A 121 -1.48 7.27 3.23
N MET A 122 -0.74 7.42 2.16
CA MET A 122 -1.00 6.77 0.88
C MET A 122 0.06 5.70 0.62
N GLY A 123 -0.38 4.53 0.16
CA GLY A 123 0.49 3.47 -0.34
C GLY A 123 0.11 3.07 -1.76
N THR A 124 1.09 2.70 -2.59
CA THR A 124 0.85 2.01 -3.86
C THR A 124 1.63 0.71 -3.91
N SER A 125 1.00 -0.41 -4.32
CA SER A 125 1.65 -1.72 -4.45
C SER A 125 2.39 -2.12 -3.17
N ALA A 126 3.73 -2.16 -3.17
CA ALA A 126 4.54 -2.42 -1.98
C ALA A 126 4.17 -1.48 -0.80
N GLY A 127 3.92 -0.20 -1.07
CA GLY A 127 3.49 0.78 -0.06
C GLY A 127 2.13 0.44 0.54
N SER A 128 1.22 -0.17 -0.22
CA SER A 128 -0.06 -0.70 0.30
C SER A 128 0.14 -2.01 1.07
N ASN A 129 1.02 -2.89 0.59
CA ASN A 129 1.29 -4.16 1.28
C ASN A 129 1.85 -3.93 2.68
N VAL A 130 2.80 -2.98 2.87
CA VAL A 130 3.38 -2.68 4.19
C VAL A 130 2.41 -1.99 5.16
N ALA A 131 1.23 -1.54 4.72
CA ALA A 131 0.19 -1.01 5.60
C ALA A 131 -0.47 -2.10 6.47
N GLY A 132 -0.44 -3.35 6.03
CA GLY A 132 -0.90 -4.51 6.79
C GLY A 132 0.02 -4.93 7.93
N PRO A 133 -0.33 -6.00 8.66
CA PRO A 133 0.46 -6.50 9.79
C PRO A 133 1.82 -7.06 9.35
N SER A 134 1.90 -7.62 8.13
CA SER A 134 3.13 -8.22 7.61
C SER A 134 3.18 -8.19 6.09
N ILE A 135 4.39 -8.36 5.54
CA ILE A 135 4.59 -8.47 4.09
C ILE A 135 4.42 -9.89 3.54
N LYS A 136 3.96 -10.84 4.33
CA LYS A 136 3.88 -12.27 3.99
C LYS A 136 2.99 -12.58 2.78
N THR A 137 2.13 -11.64 2.39
CA THR A 137 1.24 -11.77 1.23
C THR A 137 1.69 -10.98 0.01
N THR A 138 2.94 -10.52 -0.02
CA THR A 138 3.53 -9.87 -1.20
C THR A 138 3.71 -10.85 -2.36
N ASN A 139 3.68 -10.32 -3.58
CA ASN A 139 3.99 -11.08 -4.80
C ASN A 139 5.46 -10.97 -5.21
N ASP A 140 6.25 -10.18 -4.48
CA ASP A 140 7.63 -9.86 -4.85
C ASP A 140 8.61 -10.98 -4.55
N MET A 141 9.72 -11.00 -5.27
CA MET A 141 10.84 -11.89 -4.96
C MET A 141 11.62 -11.35 -3.76
N PRO A 142 12.04 -12.22 -2.82
CA PRO A 142 12.81 -11.84 -1.64
C PRO A 142 14.30 -11.58 -2.00
N ILE A 143 14.56 -10.46 -2.69
CA ILE A 143 15.91 -10.10 -3.16
C ILE A 143 16.84 -9.61 -2.04
N VAL A 144 16.29 -9.29 -0.87
CA VAL A 144 17.01 -8.93 0.35
C VAL A 144 16.31 -9.55 1.55
N TYR A 145 17.00 -9.64 2.69
CA TYR A 145 16.44 -10.16 3.94
C TYR A 145 16.14 -9.00 4.91
N PRO A 146 14.86 -8.62 5.13
CA PRO A 146 14.52 -7.64 6.16
C PRO A 146 14.66 -8.25 7.57
N PRO A 147 14.88 -7.44 8.63
CA PRO A 147 15.01 -7.93 10.00
C PRO A 147 13.78 -8.67 10.53
N SER A 148 12.58 -8.31 10.05
CA SER A 148 11.28 -8.95 10.32
C SER A 148 10.42 -8.85 9.06
N PHE A 149 9.38 -9.69 9.00
CA PHE A 149 8.28 -9.53 8.04
C PHE A 149 7.15 -8.66 8.58
N ASP A 150 7.20 -8.28 9.86
CA ASP A 150 6.23 -7.37 10.45
C ASP A 150 6.33 -5.99 9.80
N ALA A 151 5.18 -5.43 9.46
CA ALA A 151 5.09 -4.17 8.74
C ALA A 151 4.42 -3.09 9.62
N PHE A 152 3.74 -2.11 9.04
CA PHE A 152 3.18 -1.01 9.83
C PHE A 152 1.99 -1.42 10.72
N GLY A 153 1.18 -2.39 10.30
CA GLY A 153 0.01 -2.80 11.07
C GLY A 153 -0.99 -1.67 11.30
N PHE A 154 -1.22 -0.83 10.27
CA PHE A 154 -2.27 0.19 10.32
C PHE A 154 -3.65 -0.45 10.25
N VAL A 155 -3.77 -1.53 9.49
CA VAL A 155 -4.98 -2.32 9.36
C VAL A 155 -4.74 -3.74 9.85
N PRO A 156 -5.77 -4.47 10.37
CA PRO A 156 -5.59 -5.81 10.92
C PRO A 156 -5.51 -6.92 9.87
N PHE A 157 -5.64 -6.59 8.59
CA PHE A 157 -5.61 -7.52 7.47
C PHE A 157 -4.38 -7.35 6.59
N ASN A 158 -3.96 -8.43 5.94
CA ASN A 158 -2.90 -8.39 4.94
C ASN A 158 -3.46 -8.01 3.56
N ILE A 159 -2.64 -7.32 2.76
CA ILE A 159 -3.01 -6.91 1.41
C ILE A 159 -2.16 -7.68 0.41
N ASN A 160 -2.80 -8.26 -0.61
CA ASN A 160 -2.15 -8.76 -1.81
C ASN A 160 -2.47 -7.78 -2.95
N PRO A 161 -1.60 -6.78 -3.19
CA PRO A 161 -1.77 -5.85 -4.30
C PRO A 161 -1.49 -6.58 -5.63
N HIS A 162 -1.95 -6.00 -6.75
CA HIS A 162 -1.89 -6.64 -8.05
C HIS A 162 -2.50 -8.05 -8.03
N TYR A 163 -3.60 -8.22 -7.26
CA TYR A 163 -4.31 -9.49 -7.26
C TYR A 163 -4.78 -9.81 -8.68
N LEU A 164 -4.49 -11.02 -9.11
CA LEU A 164 -4.83 -11.50 -10.44
C LEU A 164 -5.65 -12.78 -10.32
N ASP A 165 -6.82 -12.76 -10.94
CA ASP A 165 -7.66 -13.95 -11.04
C ASP A 165 -6.99 -15.01 -11.92
N PRO A 166 -7.22 -16.31 -11.64
CA PRO A 166 -6.73 -17.37 -12.50
C PRO A 166 -7.37 -17.26 -13.89
N ASP A 167 -6.55 -17.29 -14.94
CA ASP A 167 -7.04 -17.37 -16.32
C ASP A 167 -7.47 -18.84 -16.61
N PRO A 168 -8.77 -19.09 -16.83
CA PRO A 168 -9.27 -20.45 -17.10
C PRO A 168 -8.74 -21.03 -18.43
N HIS A 169 -8.21 -20.20 -19.32
CA HIS A 169 -7.63 -20.62 -20.60
C HIS A 169 -6.11 -20.77 -20.53
N SER A 170 -5.49 -20.46 -19.42
CA SER A 170 -4.04 -20.59 -19.23
C SER A 170 -3.62 -22.05 -19.23
N THR A 171 -2.60 -22.38 -20.02
CA THR A 171 -1.91 -23.67 -19.96
C THR A 171 -0.81 -23.71 -18.92
N HIS A 172 -0.57 -22.60 -18.23
CA HIS A 172 0.41 -22.51 -17.14
C HIS A 172 -0.04 -23.39 -15.95
N LYS A 173 0.89 -24.20 -15.45
CA LYS A 173 0.63 -25.13 -14.32
C LYS A 173 1.13 -24.60 -12.97
N GLY A 174 1.62 -23.36 -12.94
CA GLY A 174 2.05 -22.73 -11.70
C GLY A 174 0.86 -22.34 -10.81
N GLU A 175 1.16 -22.08 -9.55
CA GLU A 175 0.20 -21.69 -8.53
C GLU A 175 -0.45 -20.34 -8.84
N THR A 176 -1.75 -20.27 -8.59
CA THR A 176 -2.51 -18.99 -8.68
C THR A 176 -2.25 -18.11 -7.45
N ARG A 177 -2.65 -16.85 -7.50
CA ARG A 177 -2.63 -15.96 -6.31
C ARG A 177 -3.48 -16.55 -5.18
N GLU A 178 -4.66 -17.07 -5.51
CA GLU A 178 -5.54 -17.73 -4.55
C GLU A 178 -4.89 -18.94 -3.88
N THR A 179 -4.22 -19.80 -4.65
CA THR A 179 -3.48 -20.96 -4.09
C THR A 179 -2.47 -20.48 -3.05
N ARG A 180 -1.65 -19.47 -3.36
CA ARG A 180 -0.63 -18.95 -2.44
C ARG A 180 -1.22 -18.28 -1.19
N ILE A 181 -2.36 -17.59 -1.32
CA ILE A 181 -3.07 -17.03 -0.16
C ILE A 181 -3.64 -18.15 0.72
N ASN A 182 -4.17 -19.22 0.12
CA ASN A 182 -4.63 -20.38 0.87
C ASN A 182 -3.48 -21.08 1.59
N GLU A 183 -2.29 -21.19 0.99
CA GLU A 183 -1.07 -21.68 1.66
C GLU A 183 -0.67 -20.78 2.84
N TYR A 184 -0.74 -19.46 2.69
CA TYR A 184 -0.50 -18.52 3.79
C TYR A 184 -1.42 -18.85 4.99
N HIS A 185 -2.68 -19.18 4.74
CA HIS A 185 -3.66 -19.50 5.78
C HIS A 185 -3.41 -20.82 6.51
N PHE A 186 -2.52 -21.69 6.05
CA PHE A 186 -2.13 -22.86 6.86
C PHE A 186 -1.40 -22.48 8.15
N GLN A 187 -0.70 -21.35 8.16
CA GLN A 187 0.13 -20.90 9.28
C GLN A 187 -0.27 -19.55 9.87
N ASN A 188 -1.23 -18.84 9.25
CA ASN A 188 -1.62 -17.49 9.65
C ASN A 188 -3.14 -17.36 9.62
N ASP A 189 -3.70 -16.48 10.49
CA ASP A 189 -5.15 -16.33 10.66
C ASP A 189 -5.68 -14.99 10.14
N ASN A 190 -4.80 -14.02 9.84
CA ASN A 190 -5.20 -12.69 9.36
C ASN A 190 -5.99 -12.78 8.05
N ILE A 191 -7.04 -12.00 7.93
CA ILE A 191 -7.74 -11.79 6.68
C ILE A 191 -6.75 -11.33 5.60
N VAL A 192 -6.91 -11.82 4.38
CA VAL A 192 -6.14 -11.33 3.24
C VAL A 192 -7.09 -10.70 2.22
N VAL A 193 -6.72 -9.50 1.79
CA VAL A 193 -7.46 -8.74 0.80
C VAL A 193 -6.71 -8.77 -0.52
N GLY A 194 -7.28 -9.39 -1.52
CA GLY A 194 -6.81 -9.36 -2.92
C GLY A 194 -7.31 -8.10 -3.61
N LEU A 195 -6.42 -7.13 -3.79
CA LEU A 195 -6.73 -5.83 -4.38
C LEU A 195 -6.29 -5.80 -5.84
N ARG A 196 -7.26 -5.74 -6.77
CA ARG A 196 -7.03 -5.74 -8.22
C ARG A 196 -6.49 -4.39 -8.69
N GLU A 197 -5.77 -4.37 -9.82
CA GLU A 197 -5.23 -3.13 -10.39
C GLU A 197 -6.34 -2.12 -10.67
N GLY A 198 -6.07 -0.85 -10.35
CA GLY A 198 -7.06 0.23 -10.44
C GLY A 198 -7.99 0.35 -9.23
N SER A 199 -7.96 -0.62 -8.31
CA SER A 199 -8.74 -0.55 -7.07
C SER A 199 -7.97 0.11 -5.94
N ILE A 200 -8.70 0.82 -5.07
CA ILE A 200 -8.18 1.55 -3.91
C ILE A 200 -9.04 1.22 -2.69
N LEU A 201 -8.42 0.96 -1.55
CA LEU A 201 -9.08 0.97 -0.26
C LEU A 201 -8.83 2.32 0.42
N LYS A 202 -9.88 3.08 0.63
CA LYS A 202 -9.88 4.32 1.42
C LYS A 202 -10.38 3.99 2.81
N ILE A 203 -9.60 4.30 3.84
CA ILE A 203 -9.98 4.13 5.24
C ILE A 203 -9.99 5.49 5.91
N GLU A 204 -11.15 5.91 6.40
CA GLU A 204 -11.33 7.16 7.14
C GLU A 204 -12.30 6.94 8.31
N ASN A 205 -11.89 7.30 9.53
CA ASN A 205 -12.74 7.25 10.73
C ASN A 205 -13.43 5.88 10.96
N ASN A 206 -12.72 4.78 10.73
CA ASN A 206 -13.20 3.40 10.80
C ASN A 206 -14.22 3.01 9.69
N ASP A 207 -14.38 3.80 8.66
CA ASP A 207 -15.06 3.41 7.44
C ASP A 207 -14.06 2.92 6.40
N VAL A 208 -14.36 1.77 5.79
CA VAL A 208 -13.59 1.20 4.69
C VAL A 208 -14.42 1.29 3.42
N THR A 209 -13.91 1.99 2.43
CA THR A 209 -14.54 2.16 1.12
C THR A 209 -13.66 1.58 0.03
N LEU A 210 -14.23 0.78 -0.85
CA LEU A 210 -13.59 0.36 -2.10
C LEU A 210 -13.87 1.39 -3.18
N ILE A 211 -12.82 1.92 -3.79
CA ILE A 211 -12.89 2.82 -4.96
C ILE A 211 -12.38 2.07 -6.17
N GLY A 212 -13.08 2.20 -7.29
CA GLY A 212 -12.77 1.55 -8.57
C GLY A 212 -13.96 0.73 -9.09
N GLU A 213 -13.77 0.14 -10.28
CA GLU A 213 -14.82 -0.62 -10.97
C GLU A 213 -14.77 -2.12 -10.64
N LEU A 214 -13.63 -2.61 -10.15
CA LEU A 214 -13.41 -4.02 -9.86
C LEU A 214 -13.75 -4.34 -8.40
N THR A 215 -14.20 -5.58 -8.18
CA THR A 215 -14.50 -6.08 -6.84
C THR A 215 -13.23 -6.36 -6.02
N LEU A 216 -13.38 -6.35 -4.72
CA LEU A 216 -12.39 -6.76 -3.74
C LEU A 216 -12.57 -8.25 -3.43
N ARG A 217 -11.52 -9.04 -3.53
CA ARG A 217 -11.56 -10.44 -3.15
C ARG A 217 -11.02 -10.64 -1.73
N VAL A 218 -11.87 -11.15 -0.83
CA VAL A 218 -11.51 -11.31 0.59
C VAL A 218 -11.38 -12.79 0.94
N PHE A 219 -10.26 -13.12 1.57
CA PHE A 219 -9.91 -14.47 2.01
C PHE A 219 -9.91 -14.53 3.54
N ILE A 220 -10.70 -15.41 4.11
CA ILE A 220 -10.75 -15.68 5.54
C ILE A 220 -10.42 -17.17 5.73
N LYS A 221 -9.49 -17.47 6.63
CA LYS A 221 -9.07 -18.86 6.92
C LYS A 221 -10.27 -19.78 7.15
N GLY A 222 -10.27 -20.91 6.44
CA GLY A 222 -11.32 -21.92 6.56
C GLY A 222 -12.66 -21.55 5.93
N ARG A 223 -12.73 -20.46 5.17
CA ARG A 223 -13.92 -20.04 4.42
C ARG A 223 -13.61 -19.92 2.94
N GLU A 224 -14.64 -20.06 2.10
CA GLU A 224 -14.54 -19.75 0.69
C GLU A 224 -14.31 -18.23 0.50
N ALA A 225 -13.45 -17.87 -0.45
CA ALA A 225 -13.16 -16.46 -0.76
C ALA A 225 -14.41 -15.77 -1.32
N LYS A 226 -14.64 -14.52 -0.91
CA LYS A 226 -15.81 -13.75 -1.31
C LYS A 226 -15.43 -12.47 -2.04
N GLU A 227 -16.30 -12.08 -2.97
CA GLU A 227 -16.22 -10.82 -3.69
C GLU A 227 -17.09 -9.75 -3.03
N TYR A 228 -16.55 -8.53 -2.98
CA TYR A 228 -17.26 -7.35 -2.49
C TYR A 228 -17.11 -6.21 -3.49
N ASP A 229 -18.22 -5.60 -3.87
CA ASP A 229 -18.23 -4.43 -4.76
C ASP A 229 -18.11 -3.10 -3.98
N ASN A 230 -18.02 -2.01 -4.70
CA ASN A 230 -17.86 -0.66 -4.13
C ASN A 230 -19.15 -0.12 -3.44
N ASN A 231 -20.26 -0.84 -3.49
CA ASN A 231 -21.51 -0.49 -2.80
C ASN A 231 -21.69 -1.29 -1.51
N THR A 232 -20.83 -2.27 -1.25
CA THR A 232 -20.93 -3.16 -0.09
C THR A 232 -20.21 -2.57 1.10
N ASN A 233 -20.84 -2.61 2.29
CA ASN A 233 -20.17 -2.27 3.53
C ASN A 233 -19.14 -3.36 3.86
N ILE A 234 -17.88 -2.96 3.96
CA ILE A 234 -16.72 -3.83 4.25
C ILE A 234 -15.98 -3.45 5.54
N ASN A 235 -16.65 -2.72 6.45
CA ASN A 235 -16.06 -2.27 7.71
C ASN A 235 -15.63 -3.43 8.63
N PHE A 236 -16.22 -4.63 8.46
CA PHE A 236 -15.81 -5.84 9.17
C PHE A 236 -14.32 -6.20 8.96
N LEU A 237 -13.68 -5.62 7.96
CA LEU A 237 -12.23 -5.79 7.73
C LEU A 237 -11.39 -5.17 8.85
N LEU A 238 -11.95 -4.24 9.63
CA LEU A 238 -11.26 -3.56 10.73
C LEU A 238 -11.50 -4.23 12.09
N ASP A 239 -12.40 -5.20 12.18
CA ASP A 239 -12.68 -5.98 13.38
C ASP A 239 -11.57 -7.06 13.58
#